data_c1a9850b30bd1a2834c1e310aebf390d
#
_entry.id   c1a9850b30bd1a2834c1e310aebf390d
#
_cell.length_a   1.000
_cell.length_b   1.000
_cell.length_c   1.000
_cell.angle_alpha   90.00
_cell.angle_beta   90.00
_cell.angle_gamma   90.00
#
_symmetry.space_group_name_H-M   'P 1'
#
loop_
_entity.id
_entity.type
_entity.pdbx_description
1 polymer ?
#
loop_
_entity_poly.entity_id
_entity_poly.type
_entity_poly.pdbx_seq_one_letter_code
_entity_poly.pdbx_strand_id
1 'polypeptide(L)'
;IATPYKVLRRGRIAPLERVAVFGGGGGLGIQMLKMARWANCHVTAVDVDKSKFAACLEHGADICVDATSNNAHEALLDASGGGFDAVIDFVSSTKSLEMAADSLGTGGRLLTLGGGGGSNADFKLNAMTLLNKEIEVMGSRYCSYQEVLESLQLVGEQADKGLMPLVTRTSGFDGLEDIHNDVEHSRITGRAALVL
;
A
#
# COMPACT_ATOMS: atom_id res chain seq x y z
N ILE A 1 -11.05 1.35 -3.05
CA ILE A 1 -10.60 2.14 -4.22
C ILE A 1 -10.40 3.62 -3.86
N ALA A 2 -11.35 4.28 -3.20
CA ALA A 2 -11.25 5.73 -2.94
C ALA A 2 -9.98 6.14 -2.15
N THR A 3 -9.56 5.35 -1.14
CA THR A 3 -8.32 5.62 -0.41
C THR A 3 -7.07 5.53 -1.32
N PRO A 4 -6.84 4.46 -2.09
CA PRO A 4 -5.77 4.42 -3.10
C PRO A 4 -5.83 5.56 -4.12
N TYR A 5 -7.02 5.92 -4.59
CA TYR A 5 -7.21 7.06 -5.50
C TYR A 5 -6.71 8.38 -4.89
N LYS A 6 -7.11 8.66 -3.64
CA LYS A 6 -6.60 9.83 -2.90
C LYS A 6 -5.09 9.77 -2.72
N VAL A 7 -4.53 8.62 -2.38
CA VAL A 7 -3.08 8.43 -2.19
C VAL A 7 -2.32 8.78 -3.45
N LEU A 8 -2.79 8.30 -4.60
CA LEU A 8 -2.19 8.57 -5.90
C LEU A 8 -2.13 10.08 -6.17
N ARG A 9 -3.25 10.80 -5.94
CA ARG A 9 -3.33 12.27 -6.12
C ARG A 9 -2.47 13.02 -5.10
N ARG A 10 -2.61 12.67 -3.80
CA ARG A 10 -1.90 13.36 -2.72
C ARG A 10 -0.39 13.16 -2.81
N GLY A 11 0.04 11.95 -3.16
CA GLY A 11 1.44 11.62 -3.39
C GLY A 11 1.98 12.13 -4.71
N ARG A 12 1.14 12.75 -5.56
CA ARG A 12 1.53 13.20 -6.90
C ARG A 12 2.21 12.08 -7.70
N ILE A 13 1.70 10.85 -7.53
CA ILE A 13 2.29 9.67 -8.15
C ILE A 13 2.07 9.74 -9.65
N ALA A 14 3.15 9.68 -10.41
CA ALA A 14 3.19 9.84 -11.85
C ALA A 14 3.59 8.54 -12.57
N PRO A 15 3.27 8.39 -13.85
CA PRO A 15 3.72 7.23 -14.63
C PRO A 15 5.23 7.05 -14.58
N LEU A 16 5.68 5.79 -14.63
CA LEU A 16 7.07 5.34 -14.60
C LEU A 16 7.79 5.51 -13.25
N GLU A 17 7.15 6.10 -12.25
CA GLU A 17 7.70 6.15 -10.91
C GLU A 17 7.83 4.75 -10.29
N ARG A 18 8.84 4.57 -9.46
CA ARG A 18 9.07 3.38 -8.65
C ARG A 18 8.33 3.54 -7.32
N VAL A 19 7.33 2.72 -7.12
CA VAL A 19 6.42 2.83 -5.99
C VAL A 19 6.49 1.58 -5.13
N ALA A 20 6.74 1.72 -3.82
CA ALA A 20 6.62 0.63 -2.87
C ALA A 20 5.32 0.74 -2.07
N VAL A 21 4.68 -0.41 -1.81
CA VAL A 21 3.45 -0.52 -1.02
C VAL A 21 3.67 -1.47 0.14
N PHE A 22 3.80 -0.94 1.35
CA PHE A 22 3.93 -1.69 2.60
C PHE A 22 2.56 -2.15 3.08
N GLY A 23 2.47 -3.43 3.47
CA GLY A 23 1.19 -4.11 3.69
C GLY A 23 0.49 -4.42 2.36
N GLY A 24 1.28 -4.74 1.33
CA GLY A 24 0.83 -4.93 -0.05
C GLY A 24 -0.27 -5.99 -0.22
N GLY A 25 -0.22 -7.06 0.58
CA GLY A 25 -1.23 -8.14 0.55
C GLY A 25 -2.51 -7.85 1.34
N GLY A 26 -2.56 -6.72 2.07
CA GLY A 26 -3.74 -6.31 2.83
C GLY A 26 -4.85 -5.72 1.97
N GLY A 27 -6.00 -5.46 2.59
CA GLY A 27 -7.20 -4.97 1.90
C GLY A 27 -7.05 -3.61 1.22
N LEU A 28 -6.21 -2.70 1.75
CA LEU A 28 -5.85 -1.44 1.09
C LEU A 28 -4.65 -1.62 0.16
N GLY A 29 -3.68 -2.46 0.56
CA GLY A 29 -2.47 -2.73 -0.21
C GLY A 29 -2.77 -3.25 -1.60
N ILE A 30 -3.54 -4.33 -1.73
CA ILE A 30 -3.93 -4.91 -3.03
C ILE A 30 -4.61 -3.86 -3.93
N GLN A 31 -5.47 -3.02 -3.38
CA GLN A 31 -6.13 -1.97 -4.17
C GLN A 31 -5.14 -0.88 -4.59
N MET A 32 -4.11 -0.61 -3.76
CA MET A 32 -3.06 0.35 -4.12
C MET A 32 -2.14 -0.22 -5.22
N LEU A 33 -1.79 -1.52 -5.15
CA LEU A 33 -1.02 -2.17 -6.21
C LEU A 33 -1.73 -2.05 -7.57
N LYS A 34 -3.04 -2.36 -7.61
CA LYS A 34 -3.87 -2.18 -8.81
C LYS A 34 -3.87 -0.74 -9.31
N MET A 35 -4.04 0.22 -8.41
CA MET A 35 -4.09 1.65 -8.75
C MET A 35 -2.74 2.16 -9.26
N ALA A 36 -1.63 1.78 -8.64
CA ALA A 36 -0.28 2.16 -9.07
C ALA A 36 0.05 1.51 -10.42
N ARG A 37 -0.33 0.25 -10.65
CA ARG A 37 -0.19 -0.42 -11.94
C ARG A 37 -1.00 0.26 -13.03
N TRP A 38 -2.27 0.61 -12.74
CA TRP A 38 -3.11 1.38 -13.66
C TRP A 38 -2.49 2.74 -14.01
N ALA A 39 -1.83 3.40 -13.05
CA ALA A 39 -1.09 4.65 -13.25
C ALA A 39 0.25 4.45 -14.02
N ASN A 40 0.54 3.23 -14.47
CA ASN A 40 1.77 2.88 -15.19
C ASN A 40 3.05 3.09 -14.37
N CYS A 41 3.02 2.77 -13.07
CA CYS A 41 4.18 2.78 -12.19
C CYS A 41 4.92 1.42 -12.21
N HIS A 42 6.18 1.43 -11.78
CA HIS A 42 6.92 0.22 -11.36
C HIS A 42 6.59 -0.07 -9.90
N VAL A 43 5.96 -1.21 -9.61
CA VAL A 43 5.31 -1.46 -8.32
C VAL A 43 5.99 -2.58 -7.55
N THR A 44 6.46 -2.27 -6.34
CA THR A 44 6.99 -3.25 -5.39
C THR A 44 6.03 -3.43 -4.23
N ALA A 45 5.55 -4.66 -4.01
CA ALA A 45 4.79 -5.01 -2.82
C ALA A 45 5.72 -5.41 -1.69
N VAL A 46 5.46 -4.91 -0.48
CA VAL A 46 6.21 -5.24 0.74
C VAL A 46 5.24 -5.81 1.76
N ASP A 47 5.45 -7.04 2.20
CA ASP A 47 4.59 -7.67 3.20
C ASP A 47 5.39 -8.60 4.10
N VAL A 48 4.86 -8.93 5.27
CA VAL A 48 5.44 -9.92 6.21
C VAL A 48 4.98 -11.34 5.91
N ASP A 49 3.91 -11.50 5.15
CA ASP A 49 3.28 -12.77 4.82
C ASP A 49 3.52 -13.14 3.35
N LYS A 50 4.51 -14.02 3.13
CA LYS A 50 4.85 -14.52 1.79
C LYS A 50 3.71 -15.26 1.09
N SER A 51 2.74 -15.80 1.82
CA SER A 51 1.59 -16.48 1.22
C SER A 51 0.74 -15.55 0.35
N LYS A 52 0.84 -14.23 0.58
CA LYS A 52 0.13 -13.18 -0.17
C LYS A 52 0.87 -12.71 -1.43
N PHE A 53 2.13 -13.09 -1.62
CA PHE A 53 2.96 -12.59 -2.73
C PHE A 53 2.39 -12.96 -4.10
N ALA A 54 1.87 -14.18 -4.26
CA ALA A 54 1.23 -14.58 -5.51
C ALA A 54 0.08 -13.65 -5.90
N ALA A 55 -0.77 -13.29 -4.94
CA ALA A 55 -1.86 -12.34 -5.16
C ALA A 55 -1.35 -10.91 -5.42
N CYS A 56 -0.26 -10.48 -4.74
CA CYS A 56 0.34 -9.17 -5.02
C CYS A 56 0.83 -9.08 -6.48
N LEU A 57 1.53 -10.11 -6.97
CA LEU A 57 2.02 -10.17 -8.36
C LEU A 57 0.86 -10.21 -9.36
N GLU A 58 -0.17 -11.02 -9.11
CA GLU A 58 -1.36 -11.10 -9.96
C GLU A 58 -2.08 -9.76 -10.06
N HIS A 59 -2.05 -8.97 -8.97
CA HIS A 59 -2.83 -7.74 -8.85
C HIS A 59 -2.02 -6.46 -8.98
N GLY A 60 -0.84 -6.52 -9.59
CA GLY A 60 -0.16 -5.31 -10.08
C GLY A 60 1.22 -5.04 -9.52
N ALA A 61 1.74 -5.84 -8.60
CA ALA A 61 3.15 -5.76 -8.23
C ALA A 61 4.04 -6.38 -9.33
N ASP A 62 5.17 -5.76 -9.60
CA ASP A 62 6.24 -6.32 -10.44
C ASP A 62 7.18 -7.19 -9.58
N ILE A 63 7.38 -6.79 -8.30
CA ILE A 63 8.29 -7.42 -7.34
C ILE A 63 7.61 -7.53 -5.99
N CYS A 64 7.93 -8.57 -5.21
CA CYS A 64 7.54 -8.70 -3.81
C CYS A 64 8.78 -8.78 -2.91
N VAL A 65 8.76 -8.05 -1.80
CA VAL A 65 9.82 -8.06 -0.79
C VAL A 65 9.27 -8.52 0.56
N ASP A 66 9.95 -9.49 1.18
CA ASP A 66 9.66 -9.96 2.52
C ASP A 66 10.24 -9.00 3.58
N ALA A 67 9.37 -8.25 4.25
CA ALA A 67 9.75 -7.30 5.29
C ALA A 67 10.31 -7.96 6.58
N THR A 68 10.22 -9.28 6.69
CA THR A 68 10.79 -10.05 7.82
C THR A 68 12.21 -10.52 7.57
N SER A 69 12.65 -10.48 6.31
CA SER A 69 13.99 -10.92 5.92
C SER A 69 15.09 -10.03 6.50
N ASN A 70 16.22 -10.62 6.88
CA ASN A 70 17.38 -9.86 7.36
C ASN A 70 17.99 -8.93 6.29
N ASN A 71 17.77 -9.23 5.01
CA ASN A 71 18.22 -8.42 3.87
C ASN A 71 17.08 -7.62 3.22
N ALA A 72 15.97 -7.38 3.93
CA ALA A 72 14.81 -6.67 3.39
C ALA A 72 15.17 -5.27 2.86
N HIS A 73 16.04 -4.55 3.58
CA HIS A 73 16.48 -3.22 3.15
C HIS A 73 17.27 -3.26 1.83
N GLU A 74 18.20 -4.18 1.70
CA GLU A 74 18.99 -4.39 0.47
C GLU A 74 18.07 -4.78 -0.70
N ALA A 75 17.14 -5.71 -0.46
CA ALA A 75 16.15 -6.11 -1.47
C ALA A 75 15.25 -4.95 -1.93
N LEU A 76 14.91 -4.01 -1.05
CA LEU A 76 14.18 -2.79 -1.40
C LEU A 76 15.02 -1.84 -2.28
N LEU A 77 16.29 -1.65 -1.95
CA LEU A 77 17.20 -0.83 -2.75
C LEU A 77 17.42 -1.44 -4.14
N ASP A 78 17.60 -2.75 -4.22
CA ASP A 78 17.72 -3.46 -5.49
C ASP A 78 16.44 -3.35 -6.33
N ALA A 79 15.27 -3.56 -5.72
CA ALA A 79 13.98 -3.45 -6.39
C ALA A 79 13.71 -2.04 -6.93
N SER A 80 14.23 -1.02 -6.26
CA SER A 80 14.07 0.39 -6.67
C SER A 80 15.21 0.91 -7.54
N GLY A 81 16.30 0.14 -7.72
CA GLY A 81 17.48 0.64 -8.41
C GLY A 81 18.14 1.82 -7.70
N GLY A 82 18.13 1.84 -6.37
CA GLY A 82 18.78 2.83 -5.52
C GLY A 82 17.86 3.79 -4.77
N GLY A 83 16.55 3.61 -4.84
CA GLY A 83 15.56 4.34 -4.03
C GLY A 83 14.23 4.54 -4.74
N PHE A 84 13.14 4.49 -3.98
CA PHE A 84 11.78 4.69 -4.48
C PHE A 84 11.43 6.17 -4.63
N ASP A 85 10.63 6.50 -5.64
CA ASP A 85 10.04 7.82 -5.83
C ASP A 85 8.88 8.06 -4.85
N ALA A 86 8.11 7.00 -4.53
CA ALA A 86 7.06 7.05 -3.53
C ALA A 86 6.97 5.74 -2.75
N VAL A 87 6.78 5.84 -1.44
CA VAL A 87 6.47 4.71 -0.56
C VAL A 87 5.15 4.96 0.13
N ILE A 88 4.23 4.00 0.04
CA ILE A 88 2.93 4.03 0.68
C ILE A 88 2.93 3.00 1.82
N ASP A 89 2.77 3.46 3.06
CA ASP A 89 2.74 2.58 4.22
C ASP A 89 1.33 2.49 4.83
N PHE A 90 0.70 1.32 4.67
CA PHE A 90 -0.57 0.96 5.29
C PHE A 90 -0.42 0.26 6.64
N VAL A 91 0.81 -0.03 7.08
CA VAL A 91 1.11 -0.72 8.34
C VAL A 91 1.28 0.29 9.48
N SER A 92 2.11 1.31 9.25
CA SER A 92 2.46 2.38 10.20
C SER A 92 2.98 1.85 11.55
N SER A 93 3.82 0.83 11.51
CA SER A 93 4.66 0.46 12.66
C SER A 93 5.98 1.24 12.62
N THR A 94 6.64 1.40 13.76
CA THR A 94 7.98 2.01 13.81
C THR A 94 8.92 1.38 12.79
N LYS A 95 8.96 0.04 12.74
CA LYS A 95 9.83 -0.71 11.81
C LYS A 95 9.47 -0.46 10.34
N SER A 96 8.17 -0.45 9.98
CA SER A 96 7.76 -0.22 8.59
C SER A 96 8.05 1.21 8.16
N LEU A 97 7.79 2.20 9.02
CA LEU A 97 8.04 3.62 8.73
C LEU A 97 9.53 3.94 8.55
N GLU A 98 10.39 3.38 9.42
CA GLU A 98 11.85 3.53 9.29
C GLU A 98 12.36 2.88 8.01
N MET A 99 11.97 1.64 7.74
CA MET A 99 12.33 0.92 6.51
C MET A 99 11.83 1.65 5.25
N ALA A 100 10.61 2.17 5.29
CA ALA A 100 10.01 2.94 4.21
C ALA A 100 10.79 4.22 3.92
N ALA A 101 11.13 4.98 4.97
CA ALA A 101 11.89 6.23 4.84
C ALA A 101 13.31 5.99 4.30
N ASP A 102 13.99 4.95 4.80
CA ASP A 102 15.34 4.60 4.39
C ASP A 102 15.42 4.14 2.92
N SER A 103 14.33 3.54 2.41
CA SER A 103 14.24 3.05 1.03
C SER A 103 13.90 4.14 -0.02
N LEU A 104 13.63 5.38 0.40
CA LEU A 104 13.35 6.49 -0.51
C LEU A 104 14.61 6.98 -1.24
N GLY A 105 14.43 7.31 -2.51
CA GLY A 105 15.38 8.07 -3.32
C GLY A 105 15.34 9.57 -3.04
N THR A 106 16.15 10.34 -3.75
CA THR A 106 16.12 11.81 -3.71
C THR A 106 14.80 12.34 -4.28
N GLY A 107 14.16 13.28 -3.59
CA GLY A 107 12.82 13.79 -3.92
C GLY A 107 11.70 12.80 -3.58
N GLY A 108 12.03 11.72 -2.85
CA GLY A 108 11.09 10.66 -2.51
C GLY A 108 10.01 11.10 -1.52
N ARG A 109 8.85 10.46 -1.59
CA ARG A 109 7.66 10.78 -0.78
C ARG A 109 7.20 9.56 0.01
N LEU A 110 7.12 9.70 1.34
CA LEU A 110 6.51 8.73 2.23
C LEU A 110 5.06 9.14 2.51
N LEU A 111 4.09 8.29 2.17
CA LEU A 111 2.69 8.46 2.55
C LEU A 111 2.33 7.43 3.62
N THR A 112 1.98 7.89 4.82
CA THR A 112 1.54 7.01 5.91
C THR A 112 0.03 7.07 6.10
N LEU A 113 -0.60 5.91 6.17
CA LEU A 113 -2.06 5.75 6.26
C LEU A 113 -2.48 4.72 7.31
N GLY A 114 -1.54 4.02 7.92
CA GLY A 114 -1.81 3.07 8.99
C GLY A 114 -2.28 3.79 10.27
N GLY A 115 -2.69 3.05 11.24
CA GLY A 115 -3.19 3.56 12.51
C GLY A 115 -4.51 2.92 12.94
N GLY A 116 -5.00 1.96 12.19
CA GLY A 116 -6.20 1.18 12.53
C GLY A 116 -6.05 0.26 13.76
N GLY A 117 -4.83 0.05 14.25
CA GLY A 117 -4.54 -0.82 15.38
C GLY A 117 -4.21 -0.11 16.70
N GLY A 118 -4.41 1.20 16.79
CA GLY A 118 -4.13 1.94 18.03
C GLY A 118 -2.64 2.03 18.40
N SER A 119 -1.74 1.71 17.48
CA SER A 119 -0.31 1.84 17.72
C SER A 119 0.12 3.29 17.57
N ASN A 120 0.52 3.91 18.67
CA ASN A 120 1.32 5.12 18.64
C ASN A 120 2.74 4.72 18.18
N ALA A 121 2.92 4.61 16.87
CA ALA A 121 4.24 4.31 16.33
C ALA A 121 5.00 5.62 16.15
N ASP A 122 6.05 5.78 16.93
CA ASP A 122 7.05 6.82 16.70
C ASP A 122 8.12 6.27 15.76
N PHE A 123 8.54 7.05 14.78
CA PHE A 123 9.70 6.74 13.97
C PHE A 123 10.65 7.93 13.88
N LYS A 124 11.92 7.65 13.69
CA LYS A 124 12.96 8.66 13.66
C LYS A 124 13.41 8.90 12.23
N LEU A 125 13.42 10.15 11.82
CA LEU A 125 14.03 10.60 10.59
C LEU A 125 15.26 11.48 10.92
N ASN A 126 16.38 11.16 10.27
CA ASN A 126 17.56 12.00 10.39
C ASN A 126 17.35 13.29 9.58
N ALA A 127 17.56 14.45 10.24
CA ALA A 127 17.37 15.75 9.58
C ALA A 127 18.30 15.96 8.37
N MET A 128 19.51 15.40 8.41
CA MET A 128 20.43 15.48 7.26
C MET A 128 19.97 14.58 6.10
N THR A 129 19.34 13.45 6.40
CA THR A 129 18.73 12.60 5.36
C THR A 129 17.56 13.32 4.69
N LEU A 130 16.69 13.97 5.47
CA LEU A 130 15.61 14.81 4.95
C LEU A 130 16.15 15.89 4.02
N LEU A 131 17.17 16.62 4.48
CA LEU A 131 17.77 17.72 3.72
C LEU A 131 18.46 17.22 2.45
N ASN A 132 19.32 16.22 2.56
CA ASN A 132 20.15 15.78 1.44
C ASN A 132 19.37 15.02 0.36
N LYS A 133 18.30 14.32 0.77
CA LYS A 133 17.43 13.59 -0.16
C LYS A 133 16.15 14.37 -0.53
N GLU A 134 15.90 15.54 0.06
CA GLU A 134 14.66 16.32 -0.17
C GLU A 134 13.38 15.50 0.03
N ILE A 135 13.35 14.68 1.08
CA ILE A 135 12.24 13.75 1.35
C ILE A 135 11.01 14.51 1.87
N GLU A 136 9.84 14.15 1.36
CA GLU A 136 8.56 14.58 1.90
C GLU A 136 7.90 13.45 2.70
N VAL A 137 7.34 13.78 3.88
CA VAL A 137 6.53 12.85 4.69
C VAL A 137 5.11 13.39 4.81
N MET A 138 4.13 12.59 4.40
CA MET A 138 2.73 13.00 4.29
C MET A 138 1.81 12.01 4.99
N GLY A 139 0.98 12.48 5.91
CA GLY A 139 -0.17 11.71 6.39
C GLY A 139 -1.33 11.77 5.37
N SER A 140 -2.05 10.68 5.21
CA SER A 140 -3.29 10.66 4.46
C SER A 140 -4.35 9.88 5.23
N ARG A 141 -5.54 10.46 5.39
CA ARG A 141 -6.65 9.86 6.13
C ARG A 141 -7.92 9.91 5.29
N TYR A 142 -8.55 8.74 5.11
CA TYR A 142 -9.82 8.61 4.36
C TYR A 142 -9.79 9.32 3.00
N CYS A 143 -10.96 9.69 2.51
CA CYS A 143 -11.17 10.44 1.28
C CYS A 143 -12.34 11.42 1.46
N SER A 144 -12.36 12.49 0.69
CA SER A 144 -13.48 13.40 0.60
C SER A 144 -14.63 12.75 -0.19
N TYR A 145 -15.83 13.31 -0.05
CA TYR A 145 -16.98 12.88 -0.85
C TYR A 145 -16.70 12.96 -2.36
N GLN A 146 -16.06 14.04 -2.79
CA GLN A 146 -15.68 14.21 -4.19
C GLN A 146 -14.71 13.13 -4.67
N GLU A 147 -13.69 12.76 -3.87
CA GLU A 147 -12.77 11.69 -4.20
C GLU A 147 -13.46 10.32 -4.25
N VAL A 148 -14.51 10.10 -3.45
CA VAL A 148 -15.34 8.88 -3.57
C VAL A 148 -16.06 8.84 -4.91
N LEU A 149 -16.72 9.93 -5.31
CA LEU A 149 -17.43 9.98 -6.59
C LEU A 149 -16.49 9.78 -7.78
N GLU A 150 -15.36 10.48 -7.78
CA GLU A 150 -14.34 10.35 -8.84
C GLU A 150 -13.79 8.91 -8.90
N SER A 151 -13.55 8.28 -7.75
CA SER A 151 -13.06 6.91 -7.70
C SER A 151 -14.09 5.88 -8.19
N LEU A 152 -15.39 6.10 -7.94
CA LEU A 152 -16.47 5.27 -8.45
C LEU A 152 -16.60 5.41 -9.97
N GLN A 153 -16.53 6.62 -10.48
CA GLN A 153 -16.52 6.87 -11.92
C GLN A 153 -15.33 6.17 -12.58
N LEU A 154 -14.12 6.34 -12.02
CA LEU A 154 -12.90 5.69 -12.51
C LEU A 154 -13.07 4.16 -12.57
N VAL A 155 -13.58 3.54 -11.51
CA VAL A 155 -13.82 2.09 -11.48
C VAL A 155 -14.83 1.68 -12.55
N GLY A 156 -15.91 2.44 -12.73
CA GLY A 156 -16.91 2.18 -13.77
C GLY A 156 -16.33 2.23 -15.19
N GLU A 157 -15.44 3.19 -15.46
CA GLU A 157 -14.80 3.37 -16.77
C GLU A 157 -13.62 2.42 -17.03
N GLN A 158 -12.99 1.87 -15.96
CA GLN A 158 -11.77 1.06 -16.06
C GLN A 158 -11.92 -0.34 -15.44
N ALA A 159 -13.15 -0.81 -15.28
CA ALA A 159 -13.43 -2.12 -14.68
C ALA A 159 -12.78 -3.27 -15.48
N ASP A 160 -12.79 -3.17 -16.79
CA ASP A 160 -12.16 -4.10 -17.74
C ASP A 160 -10.62 -4.09 -17.65
N LYS A 161 -10.02 -3.03 -17.09
CA LYS A 161 -8.58 -2.91 -16.85
C LYS A 161 -8.15 -3.33 -15.44
N GLY A 162 -9.01 -4.07 -14.74
CA GLY A 162 -8.66 -4.70 -13.46
C GLY A 162 -8.77 -3.81 -12.23
N LEU A 163 -9.36 -2.61 -12.30
CA LEU A 163 -9.52 -1.73 -11.13
C LEU A 163 -10.63 -2.15 -10.16
N MET A 164 -11.42 -3.18 -10.48
CA MET A 164 -12.44 -3.70 -9.57
C MET A 164 -11.85 -4.14 -8.22
N PRO A 165 -12.55 -3.89 -7.10
CA PRO A 165 -12.12 -4.38 -5.80
C PRO A 165 -11.95 -5.90 -5.79
N LEU A 166 -10.87 -6.38 -5.15
CA LEU A 166 -10.65 -7.80 -4.92
C LEU A 166 -11.40 -8.21 -3.65
N VAL A 167 -12.45 -9.01 -3.80
CA VAL A 167 -13.14 -9.68 -2.70
C VAL A 167 -12.78 -11.17 -2.74
N THR A 168 -12.09 -11.66 -1.72
CA THR A 168 -11.59 -13.04 -1.66
C THR A 168 -12.40 -13.93 -0.73
N ARG A 169 -13.21 -13.33 0.13
CA ARG A 169 -14.07 -14.05 1.07
C ARG A 169 -15.43 -13.40 1.16
N THR A 170 -16.47 -14.22 1.12
CA THR A 170 -17.86 -13.79 1.36
C THR A 170 -18.50 -14.67 2.42
N SER A 171 -19.42 -14.13 3.20
CA SER A 171 -20.25 -14.86 4.14
C SER A 171 -21.60 -14.16 4.34
N GLY A 172 -22.60 -14.86 4.87
CA GLY A 172 -23.78 -14.27 5.47
C GLY A 172 -23.46 -13.64 6.84
N PHE A 173 -24.47 -13.09 7.51
CA PHE A 173 -24.30 -12.48 8.84
C PHE A 173 -23.84 -13.47 9.92
N ASP A 174 -24.15 -14.75 9.79
CA ASP A 174 -23.72 -15.83 10.66
C ASP A 174 -22.19 -16.01 10.68
N GLY A 175 -21.49 -15.65 9.60
CA GLY A 175 -20.03 -15.69 9.54
C GLY A 175 -19.31 -14.38 9.86
N LEU A 176 -20.00 -13.36 10.39
CA LEU A 176 -19.42 -12.06 10.69
C LEU A 176 -18.25 -12.13 11.68
N GLU A 177 -18.39 -12.91 12.76
CA GLU A 177 -17.34 -13.06 13.78
C GLU A 177 -16.09 -13.72 13.20
N ASP A 178 -16.25 -14.74 12.36
CA ASP A 178 -15.12 -15.41 11.69
C ASP A 178 -14.39 -14.48 10.76
N ILE A 179 -15.13 -13.69 9.95
CA ILE A 179 -14.52 -12.68 9.08
C ILE A 179 -13.77 -11.62 9.90
N HIS A 180 -14.37 -11.16 11.01
CA HIS A 180 -13.73 -10.17 11.88
C HIS A 180 -12.42 -10.69 12.47
N ASN A 181 -12.46 -11.91 13.02
CA ASN A 181 -11.27 -12.60 13.55
C ASN A 181 -10.18 -12.79 12.47
N ASP A 182 -10.55 -13.13 11.24
CA ASP A 182 -9.58 -13.28 10.15
C ASP A 182 -8.97 -11.94 9.72
N VAL A 183 -9.74 -10.85 9.75
CA VAL A 183 -9.23 -9.49 9.49
C VAL A 183 -8.26 -9.06 10.58
N GLU A 184 -8.61 -9.25 11.87
CA GLU A 184 -7.74 -8.91 13.01
C GLU A 184 -6.39 -9.64 12.96
N HIS A 185 -6.40 -10.90 12.52
CA HIS A 185 -5.19 -11.70 12.40
C HIS A 185 -4.53 -11.63 11.02
N SER A 186 -4.92 -10.64 10.19
CA SER A 186 -4.35 -10.41 8.84
C SER A 186 -4.42 -11.63 7.92
N ARG A 187 -5.38 -12.54 8.11
CA ARG A 187 -5.54 -13.78 7.31
C ARG A 187 -6.24 -13.57 5.97
N ILE A 188 -6.79 -12.36 5.74
CA ILE A 188 -7.49 -12.05 4.49
C ILE A 188 -6.55 -11.32 3.53
N THR A 189 -6.45 -11.80 2.30
CA THR A 189 -5.84 -11.08 1.19
C THR A 189 -6.94 -10.29 0.48
N GLY A 190 -6.74 -8.99 0.26
CA GLY A 190 -7.80 -8.16 -0.32
C GLY A 190 -8.94 -7.86 0.67
N ARG A 191 -10.19 -8.12 0.30
CA ARG A 191 -11.39 -7.79 1.09
C ARG A 191 -12.25 -9.01 1.38
N ALA A 192 -12.93 -8.97 2.53
CA ALA A 192 -14.09 -9.80 2.80
C ALA A 192 -15.38 -8.97 2.65
N ALA A 193 -16.48 -9.61 2.29
CA ALA A 193 -17.79 -9.00 2.17
C ALA A 193 -18.87 -9.87 2.80
N LEU A 194 -19.86 -9.22 3.42
CA LEU A 194 -21.11 -9.87 3.81
C LEU A 194 -22.10 -9.80 2.63
N VAL A 195 -22.74 -10.91 2.35
CA VAL A 195 -23.79 -11.02 1.34
C VAL A 195 -25.12 -11.17 2.07
N LEU A 196 -26.10 -10.34 1.69
CA LEU A 196 -27.46 -10.32 2.25
C LEU A 196 -28.36 -11.27 1.49
#